data_b5df8c2fe455a09e8542161f95166908
#
_entry.id   b5df8c2fe455a09e8542161f95166908
#
_cell.length_a   1.000
_cell.length_b   1.000
_cell.length_c   1.000
_cell.angle_alpha   90.00
_cell.angle_beta   90.00
_cell.angle_gamma   90.00
#
_symmetry.space_group_name_H-M   'P 1'
#
loop_
_entity.id
_entity.type
_entity.pdbx_description
1 polymer ?
#
loop_
_entity_poly.entity_id
_entity_poly.type
_entity_poly.pdbx_seq_one_letter_code
_entity_poly.pdbx_strand_id
1 'polypeptide(L)'
;MGTATFSEAVLKNLIQHDYNIVQVVSQPDRRVGRKKELKMPEVKVVALEHDIPVFQPQRIKDDYQAIIDMQPDLIITAAYGQMIPQEVLDCPRLGCINVHASLLPKYRGGAPVHYAILNGDEKTGVTIMYMVKKMDAGNIIYQKETPISNDETVGELYDRLSILGAEAIIEAMPAIIEGTNESIPQDESKVTYSPVISREQEKIDFNKPAVEVYNHVRGLNPWPGAYTTYQGKTVKIYQGLVHNCP
;
A
#
# COMPACT_ATOMS: atom_id res chain seq x y z
N MET A 1 8.24 -8.11 -3.70
CA MET A 1 7.97 -7.22 -4.86
C MET A 1 7.35 -5.93 -4.32
N GLY A 2 7.84 -4.75 -4.73
CA GLY A 2 7.34 -3.49 -4.18
C GLY A 2 8.00 -2.26 -4.83
N THR A 3 7.55 -1.05 -4.47
CA THR A 3 8.06 0.18 -5.11
C THR A 3 8.20 1.33 -4.11
N ALA A 4 7.21 1.56 -3.25
CA ALA A 4 7.12 2.71 -2.35
C ALA A 4 7.69 2.42 -0.95
N THR A 5 7.75 3.43 -0.09
CA THR A 5 8.20 3.36 1.31
C THR A 5 7.55 2.23 2.11
N PHE A 6 6.30 1.89 1.83
CA PHE A 6 5.62 0.75 2.43
C PHE A 6 6.37 -0.58 2.18
N SER A 7 6.83 -0.78 0.94
CA SER A 7 7.62 -1.96 0.56
C SER A 7 9.02 -1.95 1.19
N GLU A 8 9.61 -0.78 1.35
CA GLU A 8 10.91 -0.60 1.99
C GLU A 8 10.89 -1.10 3.44
N ALA A 9 9.87 -0.72 4.22
CA ALA A 9 9.72 -1.16 5.61
C ALA A 9 9.58 -2.69 5.70
N VAL A 10 8.77 -3.28 4.82
CA VAL A 10 8.59 -4.75 4.73
C VAL A 10 9.91 -5.44 4.40
N LEU A 11 10.65 -4.96 3.39
CA LEU A 11 11.93 -5.57 2.98
C LEU A 11 12.97 -5.49 4.09
N LYS A 12 13.14 -4.32 4.71
CA LYS A 12 14.08 -4.14 5.83
C LYS A 12 13.79 -5.10 6.97
N ASN A 13 12.51 -5.28 7.33
CA ASN A 13 12.14 -6.15 8.44
C ASN A 13 12.37 -7.63 8.11
N LEU A 14 12.12 -8.06 6.86
CA LEU A 14 12.45 -9.41 6.40
C LEU A 14 13.97 -9.68 6.45
N ILE A 15 14.80 -8.73 6.03
CA ILE A 15 16.27 -8.83 6.11
C ILE A 15 16.73 -8.92 7.57
N GLN A 16 16.20 -8.07 8.46
CA GLN A 16 16.54 -8.06 9.89
C GLN A 16 16.19 -9.37 10.62
N HIS A 17 15.26 -10.15 10.07
CA HIS A 17 14.86 -11.46 10.59
C HIS A 17 15.50 -12.63 9.83
N ASP A 18 16.59 -12.37 9.09
CA ASP A 18 17.40 -13.36 8.40
C ASP A 18 16.65 -14.22 7.35
N TYR A 19 15.54 -13.68 6.79
CA TYR A 19 14.89 -14.35 5.67
C TYR A 19 15.75 -14.27 4.42
N ASN A 20 15.88 -15.39 3.68
CA ASN A 20 16.64 -15.45 2.45
C ASN A 20 15.91 -14.74 1.29
N ILE A 21 16.30 -13.53 0.95
CA ILE A 21 15.73 -12.73 -0.12
C ILE A 21 16.50 -12.98 -1.41
N VAL A 22 15.95 -13.80 -2.30
CA VAL A 22 16.63 -14.18 -3.56
C VAL A 22 16.59 -13.09 -4.62
N GLN A 23 15.56 -12.24 -4.61
CA GLN A 23 15.42 -11.15 -5.57
C GLN A 23 14.43 -10.09 -5.06
N VAL A 24 14.71 -8.83 -5.36
CA VAL A 24 13.76 -7.73 -5.23
C VAL A 24 13.23 -7.35 -6.61
N VAL A 25 11.90 -7.28 -6.76
CA VAL A 25 11.25 -6.83 -8.00
C VAL A 25 10.58 -5.49 -7.74
N SER A 26 10.93 -4.46 -8.50
CA SER A 26 10.33 -3.13 -8.37
C SER A 26 9.96 -2.53 -9.72
N GLN A 27 9.19 -1.44 -9.70
CA GLN A 27 9.01 -0.65 -10.92
C GLN A 27 10.33 0.04 -11.30
N PRO A 28 10.51 0.40 -12.58
CA PRO A 28 11.69 1.12 -13.05
C PRO A 28 11.91 2.45 -12.35
N ASP A 29 13.16 2.91 -12.33
CA ASP A 29 13.54 4.22 -11.88
C ASP A 29 12.76 5.29 -12.66
N ARG A 30 12.27 6.31 -11.96
CA ARG A 30 11.43 7.36 -12.57
C ARG A 30 12.02 8.74 -12.36
N ARG A 31 11.80 9.60 -13.36
CA ARG A 31 12.13 11.01 -13.22
C ARG A 31 11.08 11.72 -12.35
N VAL A 32 11.51 12.35 -11.25
CA VAL A 32 10.64 13.00 -10.26
C VAL A 32 10.97 14.49 -10.11
N GLY A 33 9.99 15.24 -9.64
CA GLY A 33 10.13 16.66 -9.37
C GLY A 33 10.28 17.56 -10.61
N ARG A 34 10.39 18.87 -10.38
CA ARG A 34 10.52 19.89 -11.44
C ARG A 34 11.82 19.72 -12.23
N LYS A 35 12.90 19.27 -11.59
CA LYS A 35 14.22 19.06 -12.21
C LYS A 35 14.32 17.74 -12.97
N LYS A 36 13.27 16.89 -12.93
CA LYS A 36 13.26 15.55 -13.58
C LYS A 36 14.46 14.69 -13.20
N GLU A 37 14.90 14.77 -11.94
CA GLU A 37 15.97 13.92 -11.42
C GLU A 37 15.54 12.47 -11.38
N LEU A 38 16.43 11.55 -11.80
CA LEU A 38 16.15 10.12 -11.77
C LEU A 38 16.17 9.64 -10.32
N LYS A 39 15.04 9.09 -9.84
CA LYS A 39 14.90 8.53 -8.51
C LYS A 39 14.71 7.04 -8.58
N MET A 40 15.52 6.29 -7.83
CA MET A 40 15.34 4.86 -7.61
C MET A 40 14.15 4.64 -6.66
N PRO A 41 13.36 3.56 -6.83
CA PRO A 41 12.45 3.07 -5.81
C PRO A 41 13.18 2.83 -4.49
N GLU A 42 12.56 3.15 -3.37
CA GLU A 42 13.14 3.00 -2.03
C GLU A 42 13.55 1.55 -1.77
N VAL A 43 12.75 0.59 -2.18
CA VAL A 43 13.05 -0.84 -2.04
C VAL A 43 14.30 -1.27 -2.84
N LYS A 44 14.59 -0.63 -3.98
CA LYS A 44 15.81 -0.87 -4.76
C LYS A 44 17.05 -0.38 -4.02
N VAL A 45 16.97 0.78 -3.36
CA VAL A 45 18.09 1.30 -2.57
C VAL A 45 18.48 0.31 -1.49
N VAL A 46 17.50 -0.17 -0.71
CA VAL A 46 17.73 -1.18 0.33
C VAL A 46 18.29 -2.48 -0.26
N ALA A 47 17.77 -2.95 -1.38
CA ALA A 47 18.27 -4.17 -2.01
C ALA A 47 19.74 -4.07 -2.41
N LEU A 48 20.15 -2.92 -2.97
CA LEU A 48 21.56 -2.68 -3.35
C LEU A 48 22.48 -2.57 -2.14
N GLU A 49 22.03 -2.00 -1.02
CA GLU A 49 22.79 -1.94 0.24
C GLU A 49 23.07 -3.32 0.85
N HIS A 50 22.27 -4.32 0.49
CA HIS A 50 22.37 -5.70 0.99
C HIS A 50 22.77 -6.71 -0.10
N ASP A 51 23.31 -6.26 -1.23
CA ASP A 51 23.74 -7.10 -2.36
C ASP A 51 22.63 -8.04 -2.90
N ILE A 52 21.34 -7.64 -2.76
CA ILE A 52 20.21 -8.42 -3.25
C ILE A 52 19.96 -8.06 -4.72
N PRO A 53 19.86 -9.07 -5.63
CA PRO A 53 19.56 -8.83 -7.03
C PRO A 53 18.23 -8.06 -7.23
N VAL A 54 18.25 -7.06 -8.12
CA VAL A 54 17.05 -6.24 -8.42
C VAL A 54 16.61 -6.47 -9.85
N PHE A 55 15.33 -6.76 -10.03
CA PHE A 55 14.67 -6.89 -11.33
C PHE A 55 13.61 -5.79 -11.50
N GLN A 56 13.68 -5.05 -12.63
CA GLN A 56 12.81 -3.89 -12.88
C GLN A 56 12.13 -3.98 -14.26
N PRO A 57 11.16 -4.89 -14.44
CA PRO A 57 10.45 -4.99 -15.71
C PRO A 57 9.60 -3.74 -15.95
N GLN A 58 9.58 -3.20 -17.16
CA GLN A 58 8.69 -2.10 -17.54
C GLN A 58 7.22 -2.50 -17.36
N ARG A 59 6.89 -3.71 -17.80
CA ARG A 59 5.56 -4.31 -17.64
C ARG A 59 5.74 -5.77 -17.27
N ILE A 60 5.44 -6.10 -16.02
CA ILE A 60 5.62 -7.47 -15.51
C ILE A 60 4.87 -8.52 -16.33
N LYS A 61 3.74 -8.16 -16.95
CA LYS A 61 2.97 -9.10 -17.79
C LYS A 61 3.69 -9.52 -19.07
N ASP A 62 4.68 -8.75 -19.51
CA ASP A 62 5.42 -9.00 -20.74
C ASP A 62 6.85 -9.52 -20.46
N ASP A 63 7.33 -9.38 -19.22
CA ASP A 63 8.70 -9.73 -18.81
C ASP A 63 8.71 -10.19 -17.35
N TYR A 64 8.55 -11.47 -17.11
CA TYR A 64 8.51 -12.08 -15.75
C TYR A 64 9.35 -13.35 -15.62
N GLN A 65 9.97 -13.83 -16.71
CA GLN A 65 10.69 -15.11 -16.70
C GLN A 65 11.80 -15.14 -15.63
N ALA A 66 12.49 -14.01 -15.43
CA ALA A 66 13.54 -13.89 -14.42
C ALA A 66 13.02 -14.10 -12.98
N ILE A 67 11.72 -13.93 -12.72
CA ILE A 67 11.11 -14.23 -11.40
C ILE A 67 10.92 -15.73 -11.25
N ILE A 68 10.42 -16.39 -12.32
CA ILE A 68 10.18 -17.83 -12.33
C ILE A 68 11.50 -18.61 -12.22
N ASP A 69 12.53 -18.15 -12.93
CA ASP A 69 13.85 -18.79 -12.95
C ASP A 69 14.53 -18.79 -11.56
N MET A 70 14.16 -17.84 -10.67
CA MET A 70 14.63 -17.81 -9.29
C MET A 70 14.01 -18.88 -8.40
N GLN A 71 12.93 -19.55 -8.84
CA GLN A 71 12.21 -20.59 -8.10
C GLN A 71 11.91 -20.18 -6.64
N PRO A 72 11.26 -19.03 -6.39
CA PRO A 72 11.00 -18.58 -5.03
C PRO A 72 10.04 -19.52 -4.33
N ASP A 73 10.26 -19.81 -3.04
CA ASP A 73 9.30 -20.52 -2.20
C ASP A 73 8.04 -19.70 -1.92
N LEU A 74 8.18 -18.39 -1.77
CA LEU A 74 7.13 -17.43 -1.45
C LEU A 74 7.39 -16.13 -2.20
N ILE A 75 6.34 -15.52 -2.71
CA ILE A 75 6.39 -14.13 -3.21
C ILE A 75 5.60 -13.24 -2.27
N ILE A 76 6.27 -12.21 -1.74
CA ILE A 76 5.64 -11.17 -0.91
C ILE A 76 5.53 -9.90 -1.74
N THR A 77 4.34 -9.32 -1.80
CA THR A 77 4.07 -8.04 -2.45
C THR A 77 3.66 -7.00 -1.43
N ALA A 78 4.06 -5.76 -1.67
CA ALA A 78 3.62 -4.60 -0.91
C ALA A 78 3.74 -3.36 -1.81
N ALA A 79 2.66 -2.67 -2.12
CA ALA A 79 2.62 -1.47 -2.95
C ALA A 79 3.45 -1.59 -4.26
N TYR A 80 3.32 -2.70 -4.98
CA TYR A 80 4.06 -2.95 -6.23
C TYR A 80 3.53 -2.11 -7.41
N GLY A 81 2.21 -1.99 -7.51
CA GLY A 81 1.56 -1.10 -8.47
C GLY A 81 1.39 -1.65 -9.89
N GLN A 82 1.56 -2.95 -10.13
CA GLN A 82 1.20 -3.62 -11.37
C GLN A 82 0.43 -4.91 -11.08
N MET A 83 -0.48 -5.29 -11.99
CA MET A 83 -1.15 -6.58 -11.93
C MET A 83 -0.16 -7.71 -12.23
N ILE A 84 -0.12 -8.70 -11.36
CA ILE A 84 0.81 -9.83 -11.47
C ILE A 84 0.19 -10.91 -12.36
N PRO A 85 0.93 -11.43 -13.36
CA PRO A 85 0.47 -12.53 -14.22
C PRO A 85 0.18 -13.80 -13.42
N GLN A 86 -0.73 -14.64 -13.94
CA GLN A 86 -1.11 -15.90 -13.30
C GLN A 86 0.09 -16.83 -13.14
N GLU A 87 0.97 -16.87 -14.13
CA GLU A 87 2.18 -17.69 -14.14
C GLU A 87 3.12 -17.34 -12.96
N VAL A 88 3.19 -16.07 -12.57
CA VAL A 88 3.96 -15.62 -11.40
C VAL A 88 3.21 -15.94 -10.10
N LEU A 89 1.87 -15.81 -10.09
CA LEU A 89 1.06 -16.17 -8.92
C LEU A 89 1.16 -17.65 -8.57
N ASP A 90 1.25 -18.51 -9.58
CA ASP A 90 1.28 -19.97 -9.44
C ASP A 90 2.70 -20.54 -9.24
N CYS A 91 3.74 -19.70 -9.43
CA CYS A 91 5.12 -20.15 -9.37
C CYS A 91 5.56 -20.63 -7.97
N PRO A 92 5.35 -19.87 -6.86
CA PRO A 92 5.88 -20.23 -5.56
C PRO A 92 5.02 -21.28 -4.85
N ARG A 93 5.68 -22.31 -4.26
CA ARG A 93 4.98 -23.40 -3.56
C ARG A 93 4.16 -22.94 -2.34
N LEU A 94 4.54 -21.84 -1.69
CA LEU A 94 3.82 -21.25 -0.56
C LEU A 94 2.85 -20.13 -1.01
N GLY A 95 2.75 -19.90 -2.33
CA GLY A 95 1.87 -18.91 -2.92
C GLY A 95 2.45 -17.50 -2.98
N CYS A 96 1.65 -16.60 -3.53
CA CYS A 96 1.90 -15.16 -3.51
C CYS A 96 1.03 -14.51 -2.44
N ILE A 97 1.61 -13.67 -1.61
CA ILE A 97 0.90 -12.93 -0.58
C ILE A 97 1.09 -11.42 -0.75
N ASN A 98 0.15 -10.65 -0.25
CA ASN A 98 0.21 -9.19 -0.28
C ASN A 98 0.06 -8.61 1.13
N VAL A 99 0.85 -7.58 1.43
CA VAL A 99 0.68 -6.72 2.60
C VAL A 99 -0.17 -5.55 2.17
N HIS A 100 -1.46 -5.58 2.52
CA HIS A 100 -2.45 -4.58 2.12
C HIS A 100 -2.78 -3.63 3.25
N ALA A 101 -2.76 -2.32 2.99
CA ALA A 101 -2.91 -1.27 4.00
C ALA A 101 -4.38 -0.96 4.34
N SER A 102 -5.19 -1.99 4.60
CA SER A 102 -6.54 -1.88 5.16
C SER A 102 -6.95 -3.14 5.89
N LEU A 103 -8.06 -3.08 6.62
CA LEU A 103 -8.75 -4.25 7.17
C LEU A 103 -9.72 -4.81 6.11
N LEU A 104 -9.22 -5.69 5.25
CA LEU A 104 -10.05 -6.35 4.25
C LEU A 104 -11.23 -7.11 4.91
N PRO A 105 -12.41 -7.12 4.27
CA PRO A 105 -12.69 -6.79 2.87
C PRO A 105 -12.95 -5.31 2.58
N LYS A 106 -12.77 -4.39 3.56
CA LYS A 106 -12.87 -2.95 3.30
C LYS A 106 -11.68 -2.46 2.47
N TYR A 107 -11.96 -1.56 1.52
CA TYR A 107 -10.95 -0.81 0.76
C TYR A 107 -10.03 -1.66 -0.12
N ARG A 108 -10.58 -2.58 -0.90
CA ARG A 108 -9.84 -3.19 -2.01
C ARG A 108 -9.43 -2.12 -3.01
N GLY A 109 -8.19 -2.09 -3.45
CA GLY A 109 -7.70 -1.14 -4.45
C GLY A 109 -6.48 -0.31 -4.05
N GLY A 110 -6.25 0.79 -4.78
CA GLY A 110 -4.97 1.50 -4.77
C GLY A 110 -4.78 2.59 -3.71
N ALA A 111 -5.84 3.01 -2.99
CA ALA A 111 -5.76 4.13 -2.05
C ALA A 111 -6.43 3.86 -0.68
N PRO A 112 -6.27 2.67 -0.06
CA PRO A 112 -7.00 2.29 1.14
C PRO A 112 -6.79 3.26 2.31
N VAL A 113 -5.56 3.74 2.52
CA VAL A 113 -5.21 4.65 3.61
C VAL A 113 -5.93 6.00 3.48
N HIS A 114 -6.01 6.53 2.24
CA HIS A 114 -6.75 7.76 1.96
C HIS A 114 -8.24 7.60 2.32
N TYR A 115 -8.86 6.52 1.83
CA TYR A 115 -10.29 6.31 2.03
C TYR A 115 -10.66 6.07 3.49
N ALA A 116 -9.80 5.45 4.30
CA ALA A 116 -10.03 5.30 5.73
C ALA A 116 -10.21 6.67 6.42
N ILE A 117 -9.35 7.65 6.09
CA ILE A 117 -9.46 9.01 6.65
C ILE A 117 -10.61 9.80 6.01
N LEU A 118 -10.75 9.75 4.69
CA LEU A 118 -11.82 10.46 3.97
C LEU A 118 -13.22 10.07 4.46
N ASN A 119 -13.39 8.79 4.81
CA ASN A 119 -14.66 8.27 5.32
C ASN A 119 -14.83 8.46 6.84
N GLY A 120 -13.81 8.98 7.54
CA GLY A 120 -13.86 9.20 8.98
C GLY A 120 -13.85 7.91 9.79
N ASP A 121 -13.21 6.84 9.30
CA ASP A 121 -13.08 5.60 10.06
C ASP A 121 -12.28 5.85 11.34
N GLU A 122 -12.72 5.28 12.47
CA GLU A 122 -12.04 5.38 13.76
C GLU A 122 -10.82 4.47 13.85
N LYS A 123 -10.78 3.43 13.02
CA LYS A 123 -9.68 2.47 12.96
C LYS A 123 -9.45 1.95 11.55
N THR A 124 -8.23 1.55 11.31
CA THR A 124 -7.78 0.86 10.11
C THR A 124 -6.77 -0.22 10.50
N GLY A 125 -5.98 -0.71 9.57
CA GLY A 125 -4.94 -1.70 9.84
C GLY A 125 -4.29 -2.21 8.58
N VAL A 126 -3.66 -3.35 8.71
CA VAL A 126 -3.07 -4.09 7.60
C VAL A 126 -3.60 -5.51 7.53
N THR A 127 -3.68 -6.03 6.33
CA THR A 127 -4.07 -7.41 6.04
C THR A 127 -2.96 -8.10 5.26
N ILE A 128 -2.50 -9.26 5.76
CA ILE A 128 -1.73 -10.22 4.99
C ILE A 128 -2.74 -11.15 4.32
N MET A 129 -2.71 -11.26 3.00
CA MET A 129 -3.65 -12.07 2.25
C MET A 129 -2.98 -12.82 1.10
N TYR A 130 -3.54 -13.95 0.69
CA TYR A 130 -3.16 -14.61 -0.56
C TYR A 130 -3.58 -13.77 -1.77
N MET A 131 -2.75 -13.74 -2.78
CA MET A 131 -3.08 -13.07 -4.04
C MET A 131 -3.81 -14.00 -4.98
N VAL A 132 -4.82 -13.47 -5.64
CA VAL A 132 -5.59 -14.10 -6.72
C VAL A 132 -5.74 -13.10 -7.87
N LYS A 133 -6.21 -13.56 -9.03
CA LYS A 133 -6.41 -12.70 -10.21
C LYS A 133 -7.34 -11.52 -9.96
N LYS A 134 -8.36 -11.69 -9.09
CA LYS A 134 -9.27 -10.59 -8.69
C LYS A 134 -8.55 -9.71 -7.66
N MET A 135 -8.52 -8.40 -7.91
CA MET A 135 -7.81 -7.43 -7.07
C MET A 135 -8.22 -7.54 -5.60
N ASP A 136 -7.23 -7.72 -4.72
CA ASP A 136 -7.32 -7.77 -3.27
C ASP A 136 -8.45 -8.68 -2.72
N ALA A 137 -8.80 -9.74 -3.46
CA ALA A 137 -9.94 -10.62 -3.15
C ALA A 137 -9.53 -12.01 -2.61
N GLY A 138 -8.25 -12.27 -2.44
CA GLY A 138 -7.78 -13.55 -1.90
C GLY A 138 -8.06 -13.71 -0.40
N ASN A 139 -7.88 -14.93 0.09
CA ASN A 139 -8.16 -15.26 1.48
C ASN A 139 -7.22 -14.52 2.43
N ILE A 140 -7.77 -14.09 3.56
CA ILE A 140 -7.05 -13.42 4.63
C ILE A 140 -6.24 -14.45 5.42
N ILE A 141 -4.96 -14.14 5.65
CA ILE A 141 -4.03 -14.92 6.47
C ILE A 141 -3.95 -14.32 7.88
N TYR A 142 -3.75 -13.00 7.94
CA TYR A 142 -3.52 -12.28 9.20
C TYR A 142 -3.98 -10.84 9.08
N GLN A 143 -4.50 -10.27 10.18
CA GLN A 143 -4.87 -8.86 10.24
C GLN A 143 -4.37 -8.23 11.55
N LYS A 144 -3.89 -7.01 11.45
CA LYS A 144 -3.47 -6.20 12.59
C LYS A 144 -4.13 -4.83 12.49
N GLU A 145 -4.95 -4.47 13.50
CA GLU A 145 -5.66 -3.19 13.50
C GLU A 145 -4.95 -2.11 14.31
N THR A 146 -5.26 -0.87 14.02
CA THR A 146 -4.77 0.32 14.73
C THR A 146 -5.81 1.44 14.68
N PRO A 147 -5.96 2.27 15.74
CA PRO A 147 -6.83 3.43 15.68
C PRO A 147 -6.30 4.49 14.71
N ILE A 148 -7.19 5.35 14.22
CA ILE A 148 -6.85 6.56 13.46
C ILE A 148 -7.05 7.76 14.39
N SER A 149 -6.01 8.56 14.60
CA SER A 149 -6.11 9.78 15.41
C SER A 149 -6.89 10.86 14.68
N ASN A 150 -7.62 11.69 15.43
CA ASN A 150 -8.49 12.72 14.84
C ASN A 150 -7.73 13.74 14.00
N ASP A 151 -6.46 14.01 14.32
CA ASP A 151 -5.64 15.00 13.65
C ASP A 151 -4.60 14.39 12.68
N GLU A 152 -4.53 13.07 12.62
CA GLU A 152 -3.56 12.35 11.80
C GLU A 152 -3.83 12.56 10.32
N THR A 153 -2.79 12.93 9.58
CA THR A 153 -2.82 13.05 8.11
C THR A 153 -2.64 11.70 7.44
N VAL A 154 -2.98 11.61 6.15
CA VAL A 154 -2.72 10.38 5.39
C VAL A 154 -1.24 10.03 5.32
N GLY A 155 -0.35 11.03 5.30
CA GLY A 155 1.10 10.78 5.32
C GLY A 155 1.55 10.10 6.59
N GLU A 156 1.17 10.64 7.75
CA GLU A 156 1.50 10.07 9.06
C GLU A 156 0.90 8.67 9.25
N LEU A 157 -0.36 8.49 8.86
CA LEU A 157 -1.01 7.17 8.90
C LEU A 157 -0.30 6.17 7.97
N TYR A 158 0.10 6.59 6.78
CA TYR A 158 0.81 5.74 5.82
C TYR A 158 2.16 5.26 6.38
N ASP A 159 2.93 6.16 7.00
CA ASP A 159 4.21 5.81 7.62
C ASP A 159 4.01 4.81 8.77
N ARG A 160 3.00 5.03 9.62
CA ARG A 160 2.65 4.15 10.72
C ARG A 160 2.16 2.78 10.25
N LEU A 161 1.33 2.74 9.20
CA LEU A 161 0.88 1.48 8.60
C LEU A 161 2.01 0.72 7.89
N SER A 162 3.03 1.42 7.40
CA SER A 162 4.22 0.79 6.82
C SER A 162 4.99 -0.03 7.87
N ILE A 163 5.14 0.51 9.08
CA ILE A 163 5.74 -0.19 10.22
C ILE A 163 4.85 -1.36 10.65
N LEU A 164 3.54 -1.11 10.83
CA LEU A 164 2.58 -2.12 11.23
C LEU A 164 2.54 -3.30 10.23
N GLY A 165 2.62 -3.01 8.92
CA GLY A 165 2.68 -4.03 7.88
C GLY A 165 3.96 -4.85 7.90
N ALA A 166 5.09 -4.19 8.20
CA ALA A 166 6.37 -4.84 8.36
C ALA A 166 6.41 -5.76 9.60
N GLU A 167 5.73 -5.39 10.68
CA GLU A 167 5.56 -6.26 11.85
C GLU A 167 4.60 -7.42 11.54
N ALA A 168 3.45 -7.11 10.96
CA ALA A 168 2.41 -8.10 10.66
C ALA A 168 2.90 -9.23 9.75
N ILE A 169 3.75 -8.93 8.76
CA ILE A 169 4.31 -9.98 7.90
C ILE A 169 5.25 -10.90 8.69
N ILE A 170 6.08 -10.37 9.60
CA ILE A 170 6.97 -11.20 10.41
C ILE A 170 6.17 -12.12 11.36
N GLU A 171 5.09 -11.60 11.94
CA GLU A 171 4.19 -12.39 12.80
C GLU A 171 3.49 -13.51 12.02
N ALA A 172 3.16 -13.29 10.75
CA ALA A 172 2.49 -14.28 9.90
C ALA A 172 3.45 -15.32 9.28
N MET A 173 4.71 -14.97 9.05
CA MET A 173 5.67 -15.79 8.30
C MET A 173 5.87 -17.21 8.85
N PRO A 174 6.03 -17.47 10.17
CA PRO A 174 6.25 -18.83 10.68
C PRO A 174 5.12 -19.79 10.26
N ALA A 175 3.87 -19.39 10.47
CA ALA A 175 2.72 -20.21 10.11
C ALA A 175 2.60 -20.44 8.59
N ILE A 176 2.95 -19.43 7.77
CA ILE A 176 2.96 -19.54 6.31
C ILE A 176 4.02 -20.56 5.86
N ILE A 177 5.23 -20.51 6.42
CA ILE A 177 6.31 -21.42 6.08
C ILE A 177 5.98 -22.86 6.47
N GLU A 178 5.36 -23.05 7.64
CA GLU A 178 4.92 -24.35 8.14
C GLU A 178 3.65 -24.87 7.47
N GLY A 179 2.93 -24.01 6.74
CA GLY A 179 1.64 -24.36 6.11
C GLY A 179 0.50 -24.55 7.13
N THR A 180 0.63 -23.93 8.31
CA THR A 180 -0.34 -23.99 9.41
C THR A 180 -1.20 -22.73 9.54
N ASN A 181 -0.97 -21.72 8.69
CA ASN A 181 -1.71 -20.48 8.71
C ASN A 181 -3.19 -20.66 8.35
N GLU A 182 -4.02 -19.83 8.93
CA GLU A 182 -5.41 -19.70 8.50
C GLU A 182 -5.50 -19.15 7.08
N SER A 183 -6.62 -19.46 6.41
CA SER A 183 -6.93 -18.97 5.06
C SER A 183 -8.44 -18.67 4.99
N ILE A 184 -8.80 -17.47 5.48
CA ILE A 184 -10.20 -17.06 5.71
C ILE A 184 -10.74 -16.37 4.45
N PRO A 185 -11.78 -16.91 3.79
CA PRO A 185 -12.45 -16.22 2.69
C PRO A 185 -13.00 -14.85 3.13
N GLN A 186 -12.87 -13.85 2.27
CA GLN A 186 -13.43 -12.54 2.52
C GLN A 186 -14.97 -12.55 2.37
N ASP A 187 -15.67 -11.86 3.26
CA ASP A 187 -17.13 -11.66 3.18
C ASP A 187 -17.45 -10.64 2.06
N GLU A 188 -17.89 -11.14 0.91
CA GLU A 188 -18.20 -10.30 -0.27
C GLU A 188 -19.30 -9.26 0.01
N SER A 189 -20.16 -9.45 1.02
CA SER A 189 -21.20 -8.48 1.40
C SER A 189 -20.64 -7.22 2.07
N LYS A 190 -19.40 -7.29 2.59
CA LYS A 190 -18.71 -6.18 3.30
C LYS A 190 -17.62 -5.52 2.45
N VAL A 191 -17.49 -5.93 1.20
CA VAL A 191 -16.47 -5.38 0.31
C VAL A 191 -16.75 -3.92 0.01
N THR A 192 -15.72 -3.09 0.18
CA THR A 192 -15.68 -1.72 -0.34
C THR A 192 -14.43 -1.52 -1.19
N TYR A 193 -14.43 -0.49 -2.04
CA TYR A 193 -13.34 -0.21 -2.96
C TYR A 193 -12.70 1.14 -2.68
N SER A 194 -11.40 1.21 -2.90
CA SER A 194 -10.58 2.42 -2.74
C SER A 194 -9.75 2.67 -4.01
N PRO A 195 -10.39 3.15 -5.09
CA PRO A 195 -9.65 3.49 -6.31
C PRO A 195 -8.63 4.60 -6.04
N VAL A 196 -7.64 4.73 -6.93
CA VAL A 196 -6.68 5.83 -6.85
C VAL A 196 -7.42 7.17 -6.90
N ILE A 197 -7.03 8.09 -6.01
CA ILE A 197 -7.65 9.42 -5.90
C ILE A 197 -7.53 10.18 -7.24
N SER A 198 -8.64 10.58 -7.80
CA SER A 198 -8.68 11.35 -9.04
C SER A 198 -8.48 12.85 -8.79
N ARG A 199 -8.15 13.59 -9.85
CA ARG A 199 -8.00 15.04 -9.77
C ARG A 199 -9.28 15.75 -9.31
N GLU A 200 -10.44 15.25 -9.72
CA GLU A 200 -11.75 15.75 -9.31
C GLU A 200 -11.98 15.55 -7.82
N GLN A 201 -11.57 14.40 -7.29
CA GLN A 201 -11.69 14.08 -5.87
C GLN A 201 -10.76 14.92 -4.98
N GLU A 202 -9.68 15.49 -5.51
CA GLU A 202 -8.82 16.41 -4.75
C GLU A 202 -9.52 17.75 -4.45
N LYS A 203 -10.55 18.12 -5.20
CA LYS A 203 -11.24 19.40 -5.04
C LYS A 203 -12.13 19.37 -3.79
N ILE A 204 -11.96 20.37 -2.93
CA ILE A 204 -12.76 20.53 -1.71
C ILE A 204 -14.18 20.96 -2.07
N ASP A 205 -15.17 20.27 -1.52
CA ASP A 205 -16.58 20.68 -1.52
C ASP A 205 -16.95 21.28 -0.16
N PHE A 206 -16.99 22.61 -0.08
CA PHE A 206 -17.33 23.33 1.16
C PHE A 206 -18.82 23.29 1.52
N ASN A 207 -19.68 22.64 0.72
CA ASN A 207 -21.08 22.43 1.09
C ASN A 207 -21.25 21.21 2.02
N LYS A 208 -20.19 20.42 2.22
CA LYS A 208 -20.18 19.29 3.13
C LYS A 208 -20.03 19.72 4.59
N PRO A 209 -20.43 18.85 5.56
CA PRO A 209 -20.18 19.08 6.98
C PRO A 209 -18.70 19.38 7.26
N ALA A 210 -18.45 20.26 8.25
CA ALA A 210 -17.08 20.71 8.57
C ALA A 210 -16.10 19.54 8.82
N VAL A 211 -16.56 18.48 9.50
CA VAL A 211 -15.76 17.29 9.76
C VAL A 211 -15.38 16.54 8.47
N GLU A 212 -16.28 16.48 7.48
CA GLU A 212 -15.97 15.84 6.21
C GLU A 212 -14.97 16.67 5.40
N VAL A 213 -15.11 18.01 5.41
CA VAL A 213 -14.13 18.93 4.79
C VAL A 213 -12.78 18.79 5.47
N TYR A 214 -12.74 18.70 6.79
CA TYR A 214 -11.51 18.47 7.55
C TYR A 214 -10.85 17.13 7.20
N ASN A 215 -11.63 16.05 7.19
CA ASN A 215 -11.16 14.73 6.79
C ASN A 215 -10.65 14.72 5.35
N HIS A 216 -11.30 15.48 4.45
CA HIS A 216 -10.86 15.62 3.07
C HIS A 216 -9.47 16.27 3.00
N VAL A 217 -9.23 17.34 3.75
CA VAL A 217 -7.92 18.03 3.77
C VAL A 217 -6.84 17.12 4.35
N ARG A 218 -7.04 16.55 5.54
CA ARG A 218 -6.05 15.69 6.19
C ARG A 218 -5.85 14.34 5.49
N GLY A 219 -6.92 13.80 4.90
CA GLY A 219 -6.89 12.54 4.13
C GLY A 219 -6.17 12.64 2.78
N LEU A 220 -5.84 13.86 2.33
CA LEU A 220 -5.05 14.12 1.12
C LEU A 220 -3.71 14.82 1.42
N ASN A 221 -3.34 15.03 2.67
CA ASN A 221 -2.11 15.68 3.08
C ASN A 221 -1.04 14.63 3.46
N PRO A 222 0.18 14.66 2.88
CA PRO A 222 0.75 15.69 1.98
C PRO A 222 0.46 15.46 0.50
N TRP A 223 -0.04 14.31 0.11
CA TRP A 223 -0.35 13.98 -1.29
C TRP A 223 -1.73 13.32 -1.46
N PRO A 224 -2.40 13.56 -2.59
CA PRO A 224 -2.06 14.48 -3.68
C PRO A 224 -2.26 15.96 -3.31
N GLY A 225 -2.82 16.25 -2.15
CA GLY A 225 -3.12 17.56 -1.59
C GLY A 225 -4.50 18.07 -2.05
N ALA A 226 -5.38 18.37 -1.08
CA ALA A 226 -6.68 18.97 -1.34
C ALA A 226 -6.54 20.37 -1.95
N TYR A 227 -7.48 20.78 -2.79
CA TYR A 227 -7.45 22.11 -3.38
C TYR A 227 -8.82 22.75 -3.53
N THR A 228 -8.80 24.06 -3.62
CA THR A 228 -9.94 24.88 -4.06
C THR A 228 -9.51 25.85 -5.16
N THR A 229 -10.43 26.67 -5.64
CA THR A 229 -10.14 27.73 -6.60
C THR A 229 -10.48 29.09 -5.99
N TYR A 230 -9.57 30.03 -6.11
CA TYR A 230 -9.77 31.43 -5.72
C TYR A 230 -9.37 32.34 -6.87
N GLN A 231 -10.26 33.19 -7.33
CA GLN A 231 -10.06 34.09 -8.50
C GLN A 231 -9.50 33.36 -9.73
N GLY A 232 -10.05 32.18 -10.03
CA GLY A 232 -9.62 31.33 -11.15
C GLY A 232 -8.28 30.61 -10.97
N LYS A 233 -7.60 30.74 -9.82
CA LYS A 233 -6.35 30.06 -9.52
C LYS A 233 -6.56 28.90 -8.56
N THR A 234 -5.82 27.79 -8.78
CA THR A 234 -5.80 26.66 -7.85
C THR A 234 -5.02 27.01 -6.58
N VAL A 235 -5.63 26.81 -5.43
CA VAL A 235 -5.03 26.96 -4.10
C VAL A 235 -5.04 25.61 -3.39
N LYS A 236 -3.87 25.09 -3.04
CA LYS A 236 -3.73 23.86 -2.23
C LYS A 236 -3.93 24.19 -0.75
N ILE A 237 -4.68 23.33 -0.06
CA ILE A 237 -4.93 23.44 1.38
C ILE A 237 -4.39 22.18 2.04
N TYR A 238 -3.47 22.36 2.99
CA TYR A 238 -2.80 21.26 3.68
C TYR A 238 -3.24 21.11 5.13
N GLN A 239 -3.81 22.16 5.73
CA GLN A 239 -4.25 22.13 7.13
C GLN A 239 -5.51 22.98 7.32
N GLY A 240 -6.35 22.58 8.26
CA GLY A 240 -7.54 23.29 8.68
C GLY A 240 -7.83 23.00 10.16
N LEU A 241 -8.78 23.74 10.72
CA LEU A 241 -9.31 23.49 12.06
C LEU A 241 -10.84 23.48 11.97
N VAL A 242 -11.47 22.58 12.70
CA VAL A 242 -12.92 22.60 12.87
C VAL A 242 -13.26 23.45 14.09
N HIS A 243 -13.95 24.57 13.86
CA HIS A 243 -14.52 25.37 14.91
C HIS A 243 -16.03 25.12 15.00
N ASN A 244 -16.51 24.80 16.18
CA ASN A 244 -17.95 24.87 16.44
C ASN A 244 -18.30 26.36 16.49
N CYS A 245 -18.92 26.88 15.43
CA CYS A 245 -19.58 28.18 15.53
C CYS A 245 -20.81 28.03 16.46
N PRO A 246 -20.99 28.95 17.41
CA PRO A 246 -22.17 28.96 18.28
C PRO A 246 -23.44 29.23 17.49
#